data_36b48afb40da6d0305443ff3fac85469
#
_entry.id   36b48afb40da6d0305443ff3fac85469
#
_cell.length_a   1.000
_cell.length_b   1.000
_cell.length_c   1.000
_cell.angle_alpha   90.00
_cell.angle_beta   90.00
_cell.angle_gamma   90.00
#
_symmetry.space_group_name_H-M   'P 1'
#
loop_
_entity.id
_entity.type
_entity.pdbx_description
1 polymer ?
#
loop_
_entity_poly.entity_id
_entity_poly.type
_entity_poly.pdbx_seq_one_letter_code
_entity_poly.pdbx_strand_id
1 'polypeptide(L)'
;VYIVITKSDMLAGFSQFYETFSHKEREQAFGITFDKNDSIQGDLLTHFSQEFRQLTQSVTRRQWHRISLERDPNRKSIIYSFSDQFSSYKPTIDSIVGNLAKLDEGLTTGIIRGVYFTSGTQSGAPIDRIIAKVSSAFGLKNKAKALWNNDQRSYFIKELLQQVIFPESDQFGVLVGYEKRKNLIKRITMASAGIFTLLIIVGFFISFGNNARYVELSEASVDKWSK
;
A
#
# COMPACT_ATOMS: atom_id res chain seq x y z
N VAL A 1 1.90 -3.32 -0.23
CA VAL A 1 1.10 -2.13 0.17
C VAL A 1 1.77 -1.44 1.34
N TYR A 2 1.81 -0.09 1.33
CA TYR A 2 2.23 0.74 2.45
C TYR A 2 1.03 1.51 2.99
N ILE A 3 0.86 1.53 4.30
CA ILE A 3 -0.13 2.34 4.98
C ILE A 3 0.57 3.62 5.45
N VAL A 4 0.20 4.77 4.90
CA VAL A 4 0.79 6.06 5.28
C VAL A 4 -0.26 6.92 5.95
N ILE A 5 -0.06 7.19 7.23
CA ILE A 5 -0.90 8.08 8.03
C ILE A 5 -0.33 9.48 7.90
N THR A 6 -1.04 10.30 7.16
CA THR A 6 -0.65 11.69 6.92
C THR A 6 -1.24 12.62 7.98
N LYS A 7 -0.78 13.87 7.99
CA LYS A 7 -1.26 14.91 8.93
C LYS A 7 -1.09 14.53 10.40
N SER A 8 0.00 13.83 10.74
CA SER A 8 0.29 13.45 12.12
C SER A 8 0.49 14.65 13.04
N ASP A 9 0.80 15.83 12.50
CA ASP A 9 0.86 17.12 13.22
C ASP A 9 -0.49 17.57 13.78
N MET A 10 -1.60 17.04 13.30
CA MET A 10 -2.93 17.27 13.89
C MET A 10 -3.13 16.51 15.21
N LEU A 11 -2.22 15.62 15.60
CA LEU A 11 -2.23 15.00 16.90
C LEU A 11 -1.71 15.98 17.95
N ALA A 12 -2.48 16.18 19.02
CA ALA A 12 -2.10 17.11 20.07
C ALA A 12 -0.73 16.76 20.67
N GLY A 13 0.15 17.73 20.74
CA GLY A 13 1.52 17.57 21.24
C GLY A 13 2.56 17.18 20.19
N PHE A 14 2.18 16.77 18.98
CA PHE A 14 3.12 16.39 17.94
C PHE A 14 4.15 17.48 17.65
N SER A 15 3.70 18.68 17.32
CA SER A 15 4.58 19.79 16.96
C SER A 15 5.51 20.17 18.11
N GLN A 16 4.99 20.24 19.35
CA GLN A 16 5.78 20.56 20.54
C GLN A 16 6.80 19.47 20.85
N PHE A 17 6.44 18.22 20.61
CA PHE A 17 7.31 17.07 20.84
C PHE A 17 8.49 17.06 19.84
N TYR A 18 8.21 17.26 18.54
CA TYR A 18 9.20 17.18 17.48
C TYR A 18 9.88 18.51 17.10
N GLU A 19 9.51 19.62 17.76
CA GLU A 19 10.05 20.96 17.47
C GLU A 19 11.58 21.04 17.51
N THR A 20 12.20 20.30 18.42
CA THR A 20 13.66 20.29 18.61
C THR A 20 14.40 19.41 17.62
N PHE A 21 13.70 18.68 16.76
CA PHE A 21 14.34 17.85 15.77
C PHE A 21 15.11 18.70 14.77
N SER A 22 16.36 18.31 14.52
CA SER A 22 17.15 18.81 13.42
C SER A 22 16.50 18.47 12.08
N HIS A 23 16.95 19.13 11.01
CA HIS A 23 16.46 18.83 9.66
C HIS A 23 16.64 17.34 9.32
N LYS A 24 17.80 16.75 9.63
CA LYS A 24 18.09 15.33 9.38
C LYS A 24 17.18 14.38 10.16
N GLU A 25 16.86 14.68 11.43
CA GLU A 25 15.95 13.85 12.21
C GLU A 25 14.51 13.91 11.70
N ARG A 26 14.09 15.06 11.19
CA ARG A 26 12.75 15.21 10.58
C ARG A 26 12.59 14.49 9.24
N GLU A 27 13.69 14.22 8.56
CA GLU A 27 13.70 13.50 7.28
C GLU A 27 13.59 11.98 7.45
N GLN A 28 13.96 11.43 8.63
CA GLN A 28 13.92 9.99 8.91
C GLN A 28 12.52 9.40 8.73
N ALA A 29 12.46 8.12 8.35
CA ALA A 29 11.18 7.41 8.33
C ALA A 29 10.70 7.13 9.77
N PHE A 30 9.44 7.41 10.06
CA PHE A 30 8.83 7.15 11.37
C PHE A 30 7.65 6.20 11.20
N GLY A 31 7.81 4.97 11.67
CA GLY A 31 6.81 3.93 11.48
C GLY A 31 7.36 2.54 11.72
N ILE A 32 6.68 1.56 11.16
CA ILE A 32 6.93 0.13 11.28
C ILE A 32 7.12 -0.44 9.88
N THR A 33 8.20 -1.19 9.67
CA THR A 33 8.46 -1.94 8.43
C THR A 33 8.28 -3.43 8.71
N PHE A 34 7.56 -4.14 7.84
CA PHE A 34 7.42 -5.60 7.92
C PHE A 34 8.34 -6.28 6.92
N ASP A 35 8.99 -7.34 7.35
CA ASP A 35 9.75 -8.19 6.44
C ASP A 35 8.83 -8.96 5.49
N LYS A 36 9.37 -9.32 4.31
CA LYS A 36 8.59 -10.06 3.30
C LYS A 36 8.07 -11.39 3.83
N ASN A 37 8.83 -12.03 4.69
CA ASN A 37 8.49 -13.34 5.25
C ASN A 37 7.43 -13.26 6.36
N ASP A 38 7.42 -12.19 7.14
CA ASP A 38 6.46 -11.99 8.23
C ASP A 38 5.03 -11.81 7.72
N SER A 39 4.90 -11.20 6.55
CA SER A 39 3.60 -10.97 5.89
C SER A 39 2.98 -12.25 5.30
N ILE A 40 3.77 -13.31 5.11
CA ILE A 40 3.33 -14.56 4.45
C ILE A 40 3.04 -15.67 5.48
N GLN A 41 3.69 -15.66 6.64
CA GLN A 41 3.68 -16.80 7.58
C GLN A 41 3.08 -16.50 8.94
N GLY A 42 2.72 -15.26 9.25
CA GLY A 42 2.37 -14.86 10.61
C GLY A 42 1.04 -14.15 10.73
N ASP A 43 0.56 -14.08 11.96
CA ASP A 43 -0.49 -13.16 12.36
C ASP A 43 0.04 -11.71 12.29
N LEU A 44 -0.18 -11.07 11.14
CA LEU A 44 0.23 -9.70 10.87
C LEU A 44 -0.23 -8.72 11.97
N LEU A 45 -1.40 -8.96 12.56
CA LEU A 45 -1.94 -8.13 13.64
C LEU A 45 -1.13 -8.28 14.93
N THR A 46 -0.70 -9.48 15.26
CA THR A 46 0.14 -9.73 16.45
C THR A 46 1.50 -9.06 16.26
N HIS A 47 2.11 -9.23 15.10
CA HIS A 47 3.38 -8.58 14.78
C HIS A 47 3.26 -7.05 14.79
N PHE A 48 2.25 -6.49 14.11
CA PHE A 48 1.96 -5.06 14.17
C PHE A 48 1.79 -4.56 15.61
N SER A 49 1.03 -5.29 16.43
CA SER A 49 0.79 -4.91 17.82
C SER A 49 2.06 -4.89 18.66
N GLN A 50 3.00 -5.81 18.41
CA GLN A 50 4.30 -5.85 19.06
C GLN A 50 5.17 -4.66 18.65
N GLU A 51 5.32 -4.45 17.34
CA GLU A 51 6.12 -3.36 16.79
C GLU A 51 5.55 -1.98 17.16
N PHE A 52 4.23 -1.81 17.13
CA PHE A 52 3.60 -0.57 17.57
C PHE A 52 3.84 -0.28 19.06
N ARG A 53 3.90 -1.32 19.89
CA ARG A 53 4.27 -1.17 21.30
C ARG A 53 5.71 -0.68 21.45
N GLN A 54 6.65 -1.23 20.69
CA GLN A 54 8.05 -0.81 20.70
C GLN A 54 8.18 0.64 20.21
N LEU A 55 7.47 1.00 19.14
CA LEU A 55 7.42 2.36 18.62
C LEU A 55 6.90 3.34 19.69
N THR A 56 5.80 3.00 20.34
CA THR A 56 5.23 3.82 21.44
C THR A 56 6.20 3.94 22.61
N GLN A 57 6.88 2.86 23.00
CA GLN A 57 7.91 2.90 24.05
C GLN A 57 9.07 3.83 23.67
N SER A 58 9.47 3.86 22.42
CA SER A 58 10.51 4.76 21.93
C SER A 58 10.09 6.23 22.02
N VAL A 59 8.83 6.52 21.70
CA VAL A 59 8.22 7.85 21.87
C VAL A 59 8.19 8.23 23.36
N THR A 60 7.72 7.34 24.23
CA THR A 60 7.67 7.58 25.70
C THR A 60 9.07 7.82 26.27
N ARG A 61 10.07 7.06 25.84
CA ARG A 61 11.47 7.27 26.29
C ARG A 61 11.98 8.65 25.90
N ARG A 62 11.73 9.08 24.67
CA ARG A 62 12.14 10.42 24.19
C ARG A 62 11.35 11.53 24.87
N GLN A 63 10.12 11.29 25.27
CA GLN A 63 9.26 12.23 25.99
C GLN A 63 9.89 12.75 27.27
N TRP A 64 10.49 11.88 28.08
CA TRP A 64 11.15 12.28 29.32
C TRP A 64 12.32 13.24 29.06
N HIS A 65 13.10 12.94 28.03
CA HIS A 65 14.19 13.84 27.62
C HIS A 65 13.62 15.19 27.12
N ARG A 66 12.55 15.16 26.34
CA ARG A 66 11.94 16.38 25.80
C ARG A 66 11.33 17.26 26.90
N ILE A 67 10.70 16.66 27.91
CA ILE A 67 10.14 17.36 29.06
C ILE A 67 11.24 18.03 29.88
N SER A 68 12.39 17.39 30.02
CA SER A 68 13.52 17.96 30.79
C SER A 68 14.09 19.22 30.15
N LEU A 69 13.98 19.36 28.85
CA LEU A 69 14.45 20.53 28.09
C LEU A 69 13.43 21.67 28.03
N GLU A 70 12.16 21.39 28.28
CA GLU A 70 11.10 22.39 28.19
C GLU A 70 11.01 23.19 29.51
N ARG A 71 10.80 24.49 29.41
CA ARG A 71 10.67 25.39 30.55
C ARG A 71 9.23 25.79 30.87
N ASP A 72 8.41 25.90 29.81
CA ASP A 72 7.00 26.29 29.96
C ASP A 72 6.16 25.14 30.52
N PRO A 73 5.51 25.31 31.71
CA PRO A 73 4.67 24.26 32.29
C PRO A 73 3.51 23.81 31.38
N ASN A 74 2.90 24.72 30.62
CA ASN A 74 1.81 24.38 29.72
C ASN A 74 2.31 23.49 28.59
N ARG A 75 3.46 23.82 28.02
CA ARG A 75 4.08 23.01 26.97
C ARG A 75 4.55 21.65 27.50
N LYS A 76 5.07 21.60 28.74
CA LYS A 76 5.40 20.31 29.37
C LYS A 76 4.19 19.39 29.47
N SER A 77 3.03 19.91 29.86
CA SER A 77 1.80 19.13 29.94
C SER A 77 1.39 18.56 28.58
N ILE A 78 1.51 19.36 27.51
CA ILE A 78 1.19 18.94 26.15
C ILE A 78 2.17 17.86 25.67
N ILE A 79 3.48 18.05 25.90
CA ILE A 79 4.51 17.07 25.55
C ILE A 79 4.30 15.78 26.34
N TYR A 80 3.92 15.89 27.63
CA TYR A 80 3.64 14.73 28.48
C TYR A 80 2.47 13.90 27.98
N SER A 81 1.42 14.50 27.47
CA SER A 81 0.25 13.78 26.95
C SER A 81 0.49 13.15 25.57
N PHE A 82 1.59 13.51 24.87
CA PHE A 82 1.79 13.11 23.48
C PHE A 82 1.88 11.59 23.27
N SER A 83 2.56 10.84 24.15
CA SER A 83 2.67 9.37 24.00
C SER A 83 1.31 8.67 24.12
N ASP A 84 0.42 9.19 24.98
CA ASP A 84 -0.93 8.67 25.15
C ASP A 84 -1.80 9.02 23.93
N GLN A 85 -1.65 10.25 23.40
CA GLN A 85 -2.29 10.68 22.17
C GLN A 85 -1.85 9.78 21.00
N PHE A 86 -0.54 9.51 20.88
CA PHE A 86 -0.01 8.62 19.85
C PHE A 86 -0.54 7.18 20.01
N SER A 87 -0.54 6.64 21.22
CA SER A 87 -1.08 5.32 21.52
C SER A 87 -2.55 5.17 21.14
N SER A 88 -3.31 6.27 21.21
CA SER A 88 -4.74 6.27 20.86
C SER A 88 -5.04 5.99 19.39
N TYR A 89 -4.04 6.01 18.51
CA TYR A 89 -4.19 5.59 17.13
C TYR A 89 -4.28 4.06 16.97
N LYS A 90 -3.72 3.29 17.91
CA LYS A 90 -3.60 1.84 17.80
C LYS A 90 -4.90 1.14 17.37
N PRO A 91 -6.05 1.32 18.03
CA PRO A 91 -7.27 0.62 17.67
C PRO A 91 -7.74 0.91 16.24
N THR A 92 -7.52 2.15 15.78
CA THR A 92 -7.89 2.55 14.41
C THR A 92 -7.00 1.85 13.39
N ILE A 93 -5.69 1.79 13.66
CA ILE A 93 -4.71 1.16 12.76
C ILE A 93 -4.90 -0.37 12.78
N ASP A 94 -5.14 -0.98 13.96
CA ASP A 94 -5.47 -2.41 14.09
C ASP A 94 -6.66 -2.78 13.19
N SER A 95 -7.69 -1.93 13.18
CA SER A 95 -8.86 -2.15 12.31
C SER A 95 -8.52 -2.06 10.82
N ILE A 96 -7.69 -1.09 10.43
CA ILE A 96 -7.26 -0.94 9.02
C ILE A 96 -6.39 -2.12 8.60
N VAL A 97 -5.37 -2.47 9.39
CA VAL A 97 -4.46 -3.59 9.11
C VAL A 97 -5.23 -4.91 9.06
N GLY A 98 -6.14 -5.14 10.02
CA GLY A 98 -6.95 -6.35 10.07
C GLY A 98 -7.93 -6.49 8.89
N ASN A 99 -8.53 -5.39 8.44
CA ASN A 99 -9.39 -5.42 7.27
C ASN A 99 -8.60 -5.66 5.98
N LEU A 100 -7.41 -5.07 5.85
CA LEU A 100 -6.54 -5.30 4.70
C LEU A 100 -5.99 -6.73 4.69
N ALA A 101 -5.62 -7.28 5.85
CA ALA A 101 -5.15 -8.67 5.96
C ALA A 101 -6.23 -9.68 5.51
N LYS A 102 -7.49 -9.46 5.89
CA LYS A 102 -8.63 -10.32 5.46
C LYS A 102 -8.90 -10.26 3.96
N LEU A 103 -8.66 -9.12 3.32
CA LEU A 103 -8.81 -8.97 1.86
C LEU A 103 -7.74 -9.75 1.09
N ASP A 104 -6.58 -9.98 1.71
CA ASP A 104 -5.46 -10.69 1.08
C ASP A 104 -5.64 -12.21 1.06
N GLU A 105 -6.46 -12.80 1.94
CA GLU A 105 -6.79 -14.23 1.93
C GLU A 105 -7.50 -14.71 0.65
N GLY A 106 -8.08 -13.79 -0.13
CA GLY A 106 -8.81 -14.09 -1.37
C GLY A 106 -8.16 -13.62 -2.68
N LEU A 107 -7.18 -12.73 -2.61
CA LEU A 107 -6.56 -12.08 -3.77
C LEU A 107 -5.05 -12.02 -3.58
N THR A 108 -4.30 -12.66 -4.41
CA THR A 108 -2.81 -12.72 -4.44
C THR A 108 -2.11 -11.35 -4.58
N THR A 109 -2.60 -10.27 -3.94
CA THR A 109 -2.28 -8.93 -4.45
C THR A 109 -1.74 -7.92 -3.48
N GLY A 110 -1.52 -8.20 -2.20
CA GLY A 110 -1.11 -7.05 -1.42
C GLY A 110 -0.41 -7.29 -0.10
N ILE A 111 0.80 -7.81 -0.11
CA ILE A 111 1.64 -7.88 1.09
C ILE A 111 1.74 -6.47 1.72
N ILE A 112 1.27 -6.32 2.96
CA ILE A 112 1.46 -5.07 3.72
C ILE A 112 2.94 -5.01 4.13
N ARG A 113 3.63 -3.94 3.70
CA ARG A 113 5.06 -3.75 3.91
C ARG A 113 5.39 -2.81 5.07
N GLY A 114 4.44 -2.03 5.52
CA GLY A 114 4.67 -1.14 6.65
C GLY A 114 3.53 -0.17 6.93
N VAL A 115 3.62 0.44 8.10
CA VAL A 115 2.73 1.51 8.58
C VAL A 115 3.58 2.69 9.00
N TYR A 116 3.40 3.84 8.39
CA TYR A 116 4.21 5.03 8.60
C TYR A 116 3.38 6.25 8.96
N PHE A 117 3.98 7.14 9.74
CA PHE A 117 3.38 8.39 10.19
C PHE A 117 4.15 9.56 9.59
N THR A 118 3.44 10.45 8.91
CA THR A 118 4.04 11.58 8.21
C THR A 118 3.26 12.87 8.47
N SER A 119 3.92 13.99 8.32
CA SER A 119 3.27 15.29 8.28
C SER A 119 3.93 16.19 7.23
N GLY A 120 3.11 16.72 6.34
CA GLY A 120 3.53 17.80 5.42
C GLY A 120 3.36 19.17 6.06
N THR A 121 3.60 20.22 5.31
CA THR A 121 3.29 21.59 5.74
C THR A 121 1.78 21.75 5.92
N GLN A 122 1.34 22.18 7.08
CA GLN A 122 -0.08 22.22 7.46
C GLN A 122 -0.56 23.59 7.90
N SER A 123 -1.82 23.84 7.56
CA SER A 123 -2.63 24.85 8.22
C SER A 123 -3.81 24.13 8.87
N GLY A 124 -3.85 24.02 10.19
CA GLY A 124 -4.94 23.37 10.89
C GLY A 124 -4.75 23.34 12.41
N ALA A 125 -5.83 23.10 13.15
CA ALA A 125 -5.79 22.95 14.60
C ALA A 125 -5.53 21.49 15.01
N PRO A 126 -4.60 21.22 15.95
CA PRO A 126 -4.38 19.88 16.50
C PRO A 126 -5.64 19.29 17.12
N ILE A 127 -5.82 17.98 16.97
CA ILE A 127 -6.93 17.24 17.55
C ILE A 127 -6.45 16.53 18.81
N ASP A 128 -7.05 16.87 19.95
CA ASP A 128 -6.85 16.13 21.19
C ASP A 128 -7.85 14.96 21.25
N ARG A 129 -7.37 13.76 20.94
CA ARG A 129 -8.19 12.55 20.86
C ARG A 129 -8.64 12.05 22.24
N ILE A 130 -7.86 12.29 23.29
CA ILE A 130 -8.20 11.88 24.64
C ILE A 130 -9.32 12.77 25.18
N ILE A 131 -9.15 14.08 25.04
CA ILE A 131 -10.21 15.04 25.45
C ILE A 131 -11.47 14.81 24.62
N ALA A 132 -11.38 14.52 23.33
CA ALA A 132 -12.52 14.20 22.49
C ALA A 132 -13.27 12.95 22.98
N LYS A 133 -12.56 11.87 23.36
CA LYS A 133 -13.17 10.65 23.92
C LYS A 133 -13.84 10.90 25.27
N VAL A 134 -13.16 11.60 26.17
CA VAL A 134 -13.71 11.93 27.50
C VAL A 134 -14.92 12.84 27.37
N SER A 135 -14.83 13.90 26.55
CA SER A 135 -15.94 14.82 26.32
C SER A 135 -17.17 14.14 25.72
N SER A 136 -16.98 13.20 24.78
CA SER A 136 -18.08 12.43 24.21
C SER A 136 -18.73 11.49 25.24
N ALA A 137 -17.93 10.86 26.11
CA ALA A 137 -18.41 9.99 27.18
C ALA A 137 -19.23 10.76 28.26
N PHE A 138 -18.88 12.01 28.49
CA PHE A 138 -19.56 12.86 29.46
C PHE A 138 -20.56 13.86 28.85
N GLY A 139 -20.84 13.78 27.54
CA GLY A 139 -21.77 14.68 26.87
C GLY A 139 -21.35 16.15 26.83
N LEU A 140 -20.07 16.45 27.07
CA LEU A 140 -19.54 17.81 27.10
C LEU A 140 -19.26 18.32 25.67
N LYS A 141 -19.74 19.51 25.34
CA LYS A 141 -19.37 20.15 24.07
C LYS A 141 -17.89 20.50 24.07
N ASN A 142 -17.13 19.90 23.16
CA ASN A 142 -15.70 20.14 22.99
C ASN A 142 -15.42 21.62 22.68
N LYS A 143 -14.95 22.33 23.68
CA LYS A 143 -14.17 23.56 23.48
C LYS A 143 -12.68 23.17 23.50
N ALA A 144 -12.24 22.34 22.54
CA ALA A 144 -10.82 22.13 22.33
C ALA A 144 -10.19 23.47 21.96
N LYS A 145 -9.40 24.00 22.89
CA LYS A 145 -8.61 25.21 22.66
C LYS A 145 -7.56 24.83 21.60
N ALA A 146 -7.83 25.12 20.34
CA ALA A 146 -6.93 24.88 19.24
C ALA A 146 -5.63 25.66 19.49
N LEU A 147 -4.58 24.94 19.86
CA LEU A 147 -3.23 25.49 19.87
C LEU A 147 -2.79 25.57 18.41
N TRP A 148 -3.00 26.69 17.79
CA TRP A 148 -2.57 26.97 16.41
C TRP A 148 -1.06 26.92 16.37
N ASN A 149 -0.51 25.92 15.70
CA ASN A 149 0.89 25.91 15.34
C ASN A 149 0.99 26.05 13.82
N ASN A 150 1.49 27.21 13.39
CA ASN A 150 1.72 27.50 11.98
C ASN A 150 3.13 26.99 11.56
N ASP A 151 3.47 25.78 11.96
CA ASP A 151 4.76 25.18 11.62
C ASP A 151 4.72 24.69 10.17
N GLN A 152 5.45 25.35 9.29
CA GLN A 152 5.57 24.99 7.88
C GLN A 152 6.58 23.86 7.63
N ARG A 153 6.97 23.13 8.67
CA ARG A 153 7.94 22.05 8.57
C ARG A 153 7.28 20.74 8.18
N SER A 154 7.96 19.99 7.32
CA SER A 154 7.59 18.61 7.02
C SER A 154 8.31 17.64 7.96
N TYR A 155 7.65 16.52 8.30
CA TYR A 155 8.17 15.48 9.18
C TYR A 155 8.00 14.11 8.56
N PHE A 156 9.07 13.33 8.54
CA PHE A 156 9.09 11.89 8.25
C PHE A 156 8.65 11.49 6.84
N ILE A 157 8.87 12.35 5.84
CA ILE A 157 8.45 12.09 4.46
C ILE A 157 9.63 11.67 3.58
N LYS A 158 10.76 12.35 3.66
CA LYS A 158 11.83 12.21 2.68
C LYS A 158 12.45 10.83 2.65
N GLU A 159 12.94 10.33 3.78
CA GLU A 159 13.55 9.00 3.84
C GLU A 159 12.51 7.89 3.65
N LEU A 160 11.26 8.09 4.09
CA LEU A 160 10.18 7.16 3.78
C LEU A 160 10.04 6.95 2.27
N LEU A 161 10.04 8.03 1.49
CA LEU A 161 9.93 7.93 0.04
C LEU A 161 11.20 7.37 -0.59
N GLN A 162 12.37 7.91 -0.22
CA GLN A 162 13.63 7.61 -0.88
C GLN A 162 14.26 6.28 -0.47
N GLN A 163 14.11 5.86 0.79
CA GLN A 163 14.78 4.67 1.32
C GLN A 163 13.83 3.47 1.50
N VAL A 164 12.53 3.72 1.60
CA VAL A 164 11.56 2.64 1.83
C VAL A 164 10.69 2.41 0.59
N ILE A 165 9.96 3.41 0.13
CA ILE A 165 8.95 3.21 -0.92
C ILE A 165 9.60 3.07 -2.31
N PHE A 166 10.47 4.00 -2.71
CA PHE A 166 11.04 3.99 -4.07
C PHE A 166 11.96 2.80 -4.34
N PRO A 167 12.87 2.37 -3.45
CA PRO A 167 13.71 1.21 -3.72
C PRO A 167 12.92 -0.09 -3.87
N GLU A 168 11.77 -0.19 -3.22
CA GLU A 168 10.90 -1.36 -3.35
C GLU A 168 9.95 -1.26 -4.56
N SER A 169 9.69 -0.08 -5.10
CA SER A 169 8.81 0.10 -6.26
C SER A 169 9.28 -0.68 -7.48
N ASP A 170 10.59 -0.73 -7.71
CA ASP A 170 11.19 -1.47 -8.82
C ASP A 170 11.05 -2.99 -8.67
N GLN A 171 10.95 -3.48 -7.42
CA GLN A 171 10.73 -4.90 -7.13
C GLN A 171 9.26 -5.32 -7.30
N PHE A 172 8.32 -4.39 -7.20
CA PHE A 172 6.88 -4.63 -7.39
C PHE A 172 6.36 -4.27 -8.78
N GLY A 173 7.19 -3.67 -9.60
CA GLY A 173 6.92 -3.45 -11.01
C GLY A 173 6.82 -4.77 -11.75
N VAL A 174 5.66 -5.36 -11.74
CA VAL A 174 5.24 -6.62 -12.37
C VAL A 174 5.33 -7.81 -11.41
N LEU A 175 4.20 -8.24 -10.95
CA LEU A 175 4.00 -9.57 -10.38
C LEU A 175 4.55 -10.60 -11.38
N VAL A 176 5.73 -11.14 -11.10
CA VAL A 176 6.45 -12.11 -11.95
C VAL A 176 5.54 -13.30 -12.34
N GLY A 177 4.56 -13.63 -11.49
CA GLY A 177 3.52 -14.61 -11.77
C GLY A 177 2.50 -14.16 -12.81
N TYR A 178 2.11 -12.89 -12.84
CA TYR A 178 1.16 -12.36 -13.82
C TYR A 178 1.79 -12.27 -15.21
N GLU A 179 3.04 -11.85 -15.32
CA GLU A 179 3.76 -11.85 -16.61
C GLU A 179 3.98 -13.25 -17.15
N LYS A 180 4.40 -14.22 -16.32
CA LYS A 180 4.52 -15.60 -16.73
C LYS A 180 3.20 -16.16 -17.27
N ARG A 181 2.09 -15.89 -16.57
CA ARG A 181 0.75 -16.33 -16.98
C ARG A 181 0.28 -15.62 -18.26
N LYS A 182 0.50 -14.31 -18.37
CA LYS A 182 0.20 -13.52 -19.56
C LYS A 182 1.01 -13.98 -20.77
N ASN A 183 2.31 -14.25 -20.60
CA ASN A 183 3.16 -14.77 -21.65
C ASN A 183 2.80 -16.21 -22.05
N LEU A 184 2.38 -17.04 -21.12
CA LEU A 184 1.87 -18.38 -21.40
C LEU A 184 0.57 -18.32 -22.22
N ILE A 185 -0.39 -17.51 -21.81
CA ILE A 185 -1.65 -17.29 -22.54
C ILE A 185 -1.34 -16.77 -23.95
N LYS A 186 -0.46 -15.78 -24.09
CA LYS A 186 -0.05 -15.24 -25.41
C LYS A 186 0.58 -16.30 -26.30
N ARG A 187 1.42 -17.19 -25.76
CA ARG A 187 2.01 -18.31 -26.53
C ARG A 187 0.95 -19.33 -26.96
N ILE A 188 0.00 -19.67 -26.09
CA ILE A 188 -1.09 -20.59 -26.40
C ILE A 188 -2.00 -20.01 -27.50
N THR A 189 -2.36 -18.73 -27.41
CA THR A 189 -3.20 -18.07 -28.43
C THR A 189 -2.47 -17.96 -29.77
N MET A 190 -1.17 -17.69 -29.83
CA MET A 190 -0.40 -17.69 -31.07
C MET A 190 -0.29 -19.09 -31.69
N ALA A 191 -0.06 -20.12 -30.85
CA ALA A 191 0.01 -21.50 -31.32
C ALA A 191 -1.35 -21.98 -31.87
N SER A 192 -2.46 -21.69 -31.16
CA SER A 192 -3.80 -22.06 -31.65
C SER A 192 -4.18 -21.35 -32.95
N ALA A 193 -3.82 -20.06 -33.09
CA ALA A 193 -4.03 -19.33 -34.35
C ALA A 193 -3.22 -19.96 -35.53
N GLY A 194 -1.98 -20.35 -35.25
CA GLY A 194 -1.13 -21.02 -36.24
C GLY A 194 -1.72 -22.37 -36.69
N ILE A 195 -2.17 -23.21 -35.76
CA ILE A 195 -2.82 -24.49 -36.04
C ILE A 195 -4.10 -24.26 -36.85
N PHE A 196 -4.93 -23.28 -36.48
CA PHE A 196 -6.17 -22.97 -37.18
C PHE A 196 -5.91 -22.53 -38.62
N THR A 197 -4.91 -21.67 -38.85
CA THR A 197 -4.49 -21.26 -40.21
C THR A 197 -4.02 -22.45 -41.04
N LEU A 198 -3.23 -23.36 -40.45
CA LEU A 198 -2.75 -24.56 -41.14
C LEU A 198 -3.91 -25.49 -41.53
N LEU A 199 -4.91 -25.68 -40.68
CA LEU A 199 -6.11 -26.46 -40.99
C LEU A 199 -6.90 -25.85 -42.14
N ILE A 200 -7.03 -24.53 -42.22
CA ILE A 200 -7.67 -23.84 -43.33
C ILE A 200 -6.90 -24.11 -44.65
N ILE A 201 -5.57 -23.97 -44.62
CA ILE A 201 -4.73 -24.22 -45.81
C ILE A 201 -4.88 -25.68 -46.30
N VAL A 202 -4.82 -26.65 -45.39
CA VAL A 202 -5.02 -28.07 -45.70
C VAL A 202 -6.42 -28.30 -46.29
N GLY A 203 -7.45 -27.69 -45.67
CA GLY A 203 -8.82 -27.74 -46.19
C GLY A 203 -8.94 -27.21 -47.64
N PHE A 204 -8.28 -26.10 -47.93
CA PHE A 204 -8.20 -25.55 -49.30
C PHE A 204 -7.50 -26.49 -50.27
N PHE A 205 -6.38 -27.12 -49.89
CA PHE A 205 -5.69 -28.08 -50.76
C PHE A 205 -6.54 -29.31 -51.04
N ILE A 206 -7.22 -29.85 -50.01
CA ILE A 206 -8.14 -31.01 -50.22
C ILE A 206 -9.30 -30.61 -51.11
N SER A 207 -9.91 -29.44 -50.86
CA SER A 207 -11.02 -28.93 -51.68
C SER A 207 -10.62 -28.71 -53.15
N PHE A 208 -9.43 -28.11 -53.37
CA PHE A 208 -8.88 -27.88 -54.70
C PHE A 208 -8.62 -29.20 -55.43
N GLY A 209 -7.98 -30.18 -54.75
CA GLY A 209 -7.71 -31.49 -55.33
C GLY A 209 -9.00 -32.26 -55.72
N ASN A 210 -10.02 -32.22 -54.87
CA ASN A 210 -11.32 -32.82 -55.17
C ASN A 210 -11.99 -32.11 -56.33
N ASN A 211 -11.94 -30.78 -56.36
CA ASN A 211 -12.56 -30.01 -57.47
C ASN A 211 -11.86 -30.27 -58.83
N ALA A 212 -10.52 -30.32 -58.86
CA ALA A 212 -9.77 -30.66 -60.04
C ALA A 212 -10.15 -32.06 -60.58
N ARG A 213 -10.31 -33.03 -59.69
CA ARG A 213 -10.71 -34.38 -60.00
C ARG A 213 -12.15 -34.43 -60.59
N TYR A 214 -13.08 -33.64 -60.11
CA TYR A 214 -14.44 -33.51 -60.62
C TYR A 214 -14.44 -32.90 -62.01
N VAL A 215 -13.62 -31.89 -62.29
CA VAL A 215 -13.45 -31.30 -63.65
C VAL A 215 -12.94 -32.32 -64.61
N GLU A 216 -11.88 -33.07 -64.30
CA GLU A 216 -11.30 -34.10 -65.13
C GLU A 216 -12.32 -35.23 -65.47
N LEU A 217 -13.09 -35.67 -64.45
CA LEU A 217 -14.17 -36.66 -64.66
C LEU A 217 -15.29 -36.12 -65.55
N SER A 218 -15.58 -34.84 -65.46
CA SER A 218 -16.59 -34.15 -66.27
C SER A 218 -16.13 -34.06 -67.78
N GLU A 219 -14.88 -33.67 -68.03
CA GLU A 219 -14.31 -33.63 -69.40
C GLU A 219 -14.29 -35.00 -70.00
N ALA A 220 -13.86 -36.03 -69.25
CA ALA A 220 -13.86 -37.42 -69.79
C ALA A 220 -15.26 -37.95 -70.16
N SER A 221 -16.29 -37.48 -69.44
CA SER A 221 -17.69 -37.83 -69.75
C SER A 221 -18.22 -37.13 -70.98
N VAL A 222 -17.84 -35.87 -71.24
CA VAL A 222 -18.23 -35.09 -72.43
C VAL A 222 -17.59 -35.66 -73.66
N ASP A 223 -16.32 -36.04 -73.60
CA ASP A 223 -15.61 -36.66 -74.74
C ASP A 223 -16.24 -38.01 -75.19
N LYS A 224 -16.87 -38.72 -74.28
CA LYS A 224 -17.57 -39.98 -74.50
C LYS A 224 -18.92 -39.82 -75.21
N TRP A 225 -19.51 -38.62 -75.18
CA TRP A 225 -20.77 -38.30 -75.89
C TRP A 225 -20.57 -37.59 -77.22
N SER A 226 -19.32 -37.17 -77.55
CA SER A 226 -18.99 -36.48 -78.81
C SER A 226 -18.50 -37.44 -79.92
N LYS A 227 -18.40 -38.72 -79.56
CA LYS A 227 -18.13 -39.83 -80.57
C LYS A 227 -19.41 -40.63 -80.77
#